data_d328dcf67fe9d8fec18f8e46cc608bfe
#
_entry.id   d328dcf67fe9d8fec18f8e46cc608bfe
#
_cell.length_a   1.000
_cell.length_b   1.000
_cell.length_c   1.000
_cell.angle_alpha   90.00
_cell.angle_beta   90.00
_cell.angle_gamma   90.00
#
_symmetry.space_group_name_H-M   'P 1'
#
loop_
_entity.id
_entity.type
_entity.pdbx_description
1 polymer ?
#
loop_
_entity_poly.entity_id
_entity_poly.type
_entity_poly.pdbx_seq_one_letter_code
_entity_poly.pdbx_strand_id
1 'polypeptide(L)'
;MKKLLVFVMLLVATIAESQAQEHIDALLNGDIESNRYGLTMRSAVKRDPATGKIIKRVVELTASDDKSLAKEFIAAFKLDRNTAEAWDENEGGTIYNVTAVWLNPKRVYTLATNGSMITVIAQTIYREEKNNNN
;
A
#
# COMPACT_ATOMS: atom_id res chain seq x y z
N MET A 1 25.50 29.52 5.74
CA MET A 1 24.37 29.02 6.50
C MET A 1 23.08 28.97 5.73
N LYS A 2 22.75 29.98 4.94
CA LYS A 2 21.51 29.96 4.13
C LYS A 2 21.47 28.81 3.11
N LYS A 3 22.59 28.45 2.50
CA LYS A 3 22.67 27.35 1.52
C LYS A 3 22.41 25.98 2.17
N LEU A 4 22.87 25.79 3.40
CA LEU A 4 22.66 24.55 4.15
C LEU A 4 21.19 24.37 4.50
N LEU A 5 20.50 25.45 4.90
CA LEU A 5 19.10 25.42 5.25
C LEU A 5 18.22 25.04 4.06
N VAL A 6 18.48 25.59 2.88
CA VAL A 6 17.75 25.27 1.67
C VAL A 6 17.94 23.80 1.28
N PHE A 7 19.17 23.29 1.42
CA PHE A 7 19.48 21.89 1.13
C PHE A 7 18.73 20.94 2.07
N VAL A 8 18.65 21.26 3.35
CA VAL A 8 17.93 20.46 4.33
C VAL A 8 16.43 20.46 4.03
N MET A 9 15.86 21.59 3.65
CA MET A 9 14.46 21.70 3.28
C MET A 9 14.13 20.86 2.03
N LEU A 10 14.99 20.87 1.03
CA LEU A 10 14.84 20.06 -0.16
C LEU A 10 14.88 18.56 0.17
N LEU A 11 15.77 18.15 1.05
CA LEU A 11 15.89 16.77 1.49
C LEU A 11 14.63 16.31 2.23
N VAL A 12 14.09 17.15 3.11
CA VAL A 12 12.86 16.87 3.85
C VAL A 12 11.67 16.73 2.91
N ALA A 13 11.56 17.61 1.91
CA ALA A 13 10.49 17.55 0.92
C ALA A 13 10.56 16.25 0.10
N THR A 14 11.75 15.84 -0.31
CA THR A 14 11.97 14.59 -1.06
C THR A 14 11.61 13.37 -0.21
N ILE A 15 11.99 13.35 1.05
CA ILE A 15 11.65 12.28 1.98
C ILE A 15 10.14 12.21 2.19
N ALA A 16 9.47 13.35 2.33
CA ALA A 16 8.01 13.39 2.51
C ALA A 16 7.27 12.79 1.30
N GLU A 17 7.71 13.07 0.08
CA GLU A 17 7.12 12.49 -1.13
C GLU A 17 7.33 10.97 -1.21
N SER A 18 8.49 10.47 -0.80
CA SER A 18 8.80 9.05 -0.83
C SER A 18 8.10 8.25 0.26
N GLN A 19 7.46 8.92 1.24
CA GLN A 19 6.82 8.29 2.40
C GLN A 19 5.29 8.29 2.31
N ALA A 20 4.71 8.42 1.12
CA ALA A 20 3.27 8.58 0.94
C ALA A 20 2.45 7.46 1.59
N GLN A 21 2.88 6.18 1.49
CA GLN A 21 2.26 5.05 2.16
C GLN A 21 3.31 4.28 2.97
N GLU A 22 4.14 4.98 3.66
CA GLU A 22 5.32 4.49 4.37
C GLU A 22 5.01 3.37 5.35
N HIS A 23 3.96 3.55 6.17
CA HIS A 23 3.67 2.60 7.24
C HIS A 23 3.11 1.29 6.69
N ILE A 24 2.28 1.36 5.67
CA ILE A 24 1.74 0.16 5.01
C ILE A 24 2.87 -0.60 4.32
N ASP A 25 3.72 0.11 3.58
CA ASP A 25 4.84 -0.51 2.87
C ASP A 25 5.85 -1.15 3.82
N ALA A 26 6.10 -0.54 4.97
CA ALA A 26 6.99 -1.11 5.98
C ALA A 26 6.50 -2.49 6.44
N LEU A 27 5.21 -2.62 6.70
CA LEU A 27 4.63 -3.91 7.07
C LEU A 27 4.72 -4.92 5.94
N LEU A 28 4.44 -4.51 4.70
CA LEU A 28 4.48 -5.40 3.56
C LEU A 28 5.90 -5.84 3.19
N ASN A 29 6.91 -5.01 3.51
CA ASN A 29 8.29 -5.22 3.06
C ASN A 29 9.20 -5.90 4.09
N GLY A 30 8.71 -6.26 5.27
CA GLY A 30 9.55 -7.03 6.14
C GLY A 30 9.40 -6.81 7.63
N ASP A 31 8.58 -5.88 8.06
CA ASP A 31 8.31 -5.69 9.48
C ASP A 31 7.39 -6.77 10.04
N ILE A 32 6.94 -7.68 9.19
CA ILE A 32 6.15 -8.84 9.58
C ILE A 32 7.08 -10.02 9.78
N GLU A 33 6.96 -10.68 10.93
CA GLU A 33 7.72 -11.89 11.18
C GLU A 33 7.38 -12.96 10.15
N SER A 34 8.38 -13.45 9.43
CA SER A 34 8.21 -14.41 8.36
C SER A 34 7.68 -15.78 8.82
N ASN A 35 7.68 -16.02 10.13
CA ASN A 35 7.26 -17.28 10.74
C ASN A 35 5.81 -17.24 11.24
N ARG A 36 5.05 -16.20 10.93
CA ARG A 36 3.68 -16.08 11.39
C ARG A 36 2.81 -17.15 10.78
N TYR A 37 2.12 -17.89 11.62
CA TYR A 37 1.24 -18.96 11.20
C TYR A 37 0.04 -18.41 10.43
N GLY A 38 -0.28 -19.06 9.30
CA GLY A 38 -1.41 -18.65 8.48
C GLY A 38 -1.21 -17.43 7.61
N LEU A 39 0.02 -16.91 7.55
CA LEU A 39 0.36 -15.79 6.70
C LEU A 39 0.77 -16.28 5.32
N THR A 40 0.15 -15.72 4.29
CA THR A 40 0.50 -15.97 2.89
C THR A 40 0.71 -14.64 2.19
N MET A 41 1.77 -14.57 1.40
CA MET A 41 2.08 -13.37 0.65
C MET A 41 2.40 -13.76 -0.79
N ARG A 42 1.73 -13.10 -1.75
CA ARG A 42 1.93 -13.34 -3.17
C ARG A 42 2.19 -12.03 -3.88
N SER A 43 3.02 -12.07 -4.90
CA SER A 43 3.26 -10.91 -5.74
C SER A 43 3.19 -11.30 -7.21
N ALA A 44 2.72 -10.37 -8.03
CA ALA A 44 2.62 -10.56 -9.46
C ALA A 44 2.95 -9.26 -10.17
N VAL A 45 3.48 -9.35 -11.37
CA VAL A 45 3.71 -8.21 -12.24
C VAL A 45 3.03 -8.45 -13.58
N LYS A 46 2.50 -7.40 -14.15
CA LYS A 46 2.00 -7.41 -15.51
C LYS A 46 2.94 -6.58 -16.38
N ARG A 47 3.31 -7.14 -17.52
CA ARG A 47 4.21 -6.48 -18.46
C ARG A 47 3.50 -6.18 -19.76
N ASP A 48 3.93 -5.10 -20.40
CA ASP A 48 3.54 -4.80 -21.78
C ASP A 48 4.15 -5.87 -22.70
N PRO A 49 3.34 -6.62 -23.47
CA PRO A 49 3.87 -7.65 -24.35
C PRO A 49 4.75 -7.13 -25.46
N ALA A 50 4.58 -5.86 -25.86
CA ALA A 50 5.37 -5.26 -26.93
C ALA A 50 6.76 -4.78 -26.46
N THR A 51 6.84 -4.23 -25.22
CA THR A 51 8.08 -3.60 -24.73
C THR A 51 8.73 -4.37 -23.58
N GLY A 52 8.02 -5.29 -22.93
CA GLY A 52 8.49 -6.00 -21.75
C GLY A 52 8.49 -5.16 -20.49
N LYS A 53 8.08 -3.90 -20.55
CA LYS A 53 8.06 -3.01 -19.38
C LYS A 53 6.94 -3.40 -18.42
N ILE A 54 7.21 -3.27 -17.14
CA ILE A 54 6.20 -3.51 -16.10
C ILE A 54 5.19 -2.37 -16.13
N ILE A 55 3.92 -2.72 -16.27
CA ILE A 55 2.82 -1.75 -16.25
C ILE A 55 2.00 -1.82 -14.97
N LYS A 56 2.11 -2.91 -14.22
CA LYS A 56 1.37 -3.07 -12.97
C LYS A 56 2.10 -4.05 -12.05
N ARG A 57 2.12 -3.74 -10.76
CA ARG A 57 2.57 -4.65 -9.70
C ARG A 57 1.42 -4.85 -8.73
N VAL A 58 1.27 -6.09 -8.24
CA VAL A 58 0.29 -6.43 -7.23
C VAL A 58 0.97 -7.23 -6.14
N VAL A 59 0.79 -6.83 -4.90
CA VAL A 59 1.19 -7.61 -3.72
C VAL A 59 -0.09 -7.92 -2.95
N GLU A 60 -0.30 -9.19 -2.64
CA GLU A 60 -1.44 -9.63 -1.85
C GLU A 60 -0.94 -10.34 -0.61
N LEU A 61 -1.43 -9.91 0.54
CA LEU A 61 -1.16 -10.54 1.82
C LEU A 61 -2.48 -11.02 2.41
N THR A 62 -2.52 -12.29 2.82
CA THR A 62 -3.65 -12.86 3.54
C THR A 62 -3.16 -13.51 4.81
N ALA A 63 -3.91 -13.34 5.88
CA ALA A 63 -3.66 -14.01 7.15
C ALA A 63 -4.98 -14.45 7.75
N SER A 64 -5.00 -15.66 8.32
CA SER A 64 -6.15 -16.18 9.04
C SER A 64 -5.81 -16.21 10.52
N ASP A 65 -6.70 -15.71 11.36
CA ASP A 65 -6.59 -15.76 12.81
C ASP A 65 -5.35 -15.05 13.36
N ASP A 66 -5.14 -13.79 12.96
CA ASP A 66 -4.05 -12.97 13.49
C ASP A 66 -4.56 -11.58 13.88
N LYS A 67 -5.09 -11.48 15.10
CA LYS A 67 -5.65 -10.24 15.63
C LYS A 67 -4.61 -9.13 15.77
N SER A 68 -3.39 -9.49 16.11
CA SER A 68 -2.30 -8.54 16.27
C SER A 68 -1.95 -7.91 14.93
N LEU A 69 -1.83 -8.71 13.89
CA LEU A 69 -1.53 -8.23 12.54
C LEU A 69 -2.66 -7.35 11.99
N ALA A 70 -3.92 -7.72 12.29
CA ALA A 70 -5.07 -6.91 11.89
C ALA A 70 -4.98 -5.50 12.47
N LYS A 71 -4.64 -5.39 13.77
CA LYS A 71 -4.46 -4.09 14.44
C LYS A 71 -3.31 -3.31 13.84
N GLU A 72 -2.20 -3.97 13.52
CA GLU A 72 -1.03 -3.34 12.92
C GLU A 72 -1.37 -2.73 11.56
N PHE A 73 -2.09 -3.46 10.70
CA PHE A 73 -2.48 -2.94 9.40
C PHE A 73 -3.51 -1.82 9.49
N ILE A 74 -4.49 -1.94 10.39
CA ILE A 74 -5.45 -0.85 10.60
C ILE A 74 -4.72 0.43 11.02
N ALA A 75 -3.80 0.31 11.97
CA ALA A 75 -3.00 1.45 12.43
C ALA A 75 -2.14 2.04 11.31
N ALA A 76 -1.50 1.19 10.51
CA ALA A 76 -0.65 1.63 9.41
C ALA A 76 -1.46 2.39 8.34
N PHE A 77 -2.62 1.88 7.96
CA PHE A 77 -3.51 2.56 7.02
C PHE A 77 -3.96 3.91 7.55
N LYS A 78 -4.35 3.97 8.82
CA LYS A 78 -4.77 5.24 9.44
C LYS A 78 -3.64 6.26 9.51
N LEU A 79 -2.41 5.82 9.75
CA LEU A 79 -1.25 6.71 9.75
C LEU A 79 -0.95 7.26 8.35
N ASP A 80 -1.15 6.46 7.32
CA ASP A 80 -0.86 6.86 5.95
C ASP A 80 -2.01 7.63 5.29
N ARG A 81 -3.16 7.73 5.96
CA ARG A 81 -4.36 8.40 5.44
C ARG A 81 -4.09 9.85 5.02
N ASN A 82 -3.26 10.55 5.78
CA ASN A 82 -3.01 11.98 5.57
C ASN A 82 -2.39 12.31 4.21
N THR A 83 -1.73 11.35 3.58
CA THR A 83 -1.09 11.53 2.28
C THR A 83 -1.90 10.97 1.12
N ALA A 84 -3.00 10.28 1.41
CA ALA A 84 -3.82 9.65 0.38
C ALA A 84 -4.62 10.70 -0.40
N GLU A 85 -4.67 10.52 -1.72
CA GLU A 85 -5.49 11.37 -2.60
C GLU A 85 -6.98 11.00 -2.51
N ALA A 86 -7.27 9.73 -2.23
CA ALA A 86 -8.63 9.26 -2.02
C ALA A 86 -8.64 8.24 -0.89
N TRP A 87 -9.69 8.26 -0.10
CA TRP A 87 -9.85 7.38 1.05
C TRP A 87 -11.31 6.99 1.16
N ASP A 88 -11.58 5.69 1.06
CA ASP A 88 -12.92 5.12 1.21
C ASP A 88 -12.87 4.09 2.33
N GLU A 89 -13.52 4.39 3.45
CA GLU A 89 -13.48 3.58 4.65
C GLU A 89 -14.90 3.14 5.02
N ASN A 90 -15.06 1.86 5.30
CA ASN A 90 -16.32 1.30 5.74
C ASN A 90 -16.06 0.47 7.00
N GLU A 91 -16.72 0.83 8.08
CA GLU A 91 -16.58 0.17 9.37
C GLU A 91 -17.97 -0.19 9.90
N GLY A 92 -18.19 -1.47 10.20
CA GLY A 92 -19.45 -1.94 10.74
C GLY A 92 -19.28 -3.20 11.56
N GLY A 93 -19.59 -3.16 12.85
CA GLY A 93 -19.38 -4.29 13.76
C GLY A 93 -17.92 -4.67 13.86
N THR A 94 -17.59 -5.89 13.47
CA THR A 94 -16.20 -6.38 13.47
C THR A 94 -15.50 -6.20 12.12
N ILE A 95 -16.22 -5.71 11.09
CA ILE A 95 -15.70 -5.58 9.74
C ILE A 95 -15.10 -4.18 9.56
N TYR A 96 -13.90 -4.14 9.01
CA TYR A 96 -13.21 -2.92 8.63
C TYR A 96 -12.65 -3.08 7.23
N ASN A 97 -13.06 -2.19 6.33
CA ASN A 97 -12.57 -2.17 4.96
C ASN A 97 -12.12 -0.75 4.60
N VAL A 98 -11.00 -0.64 3.92
CA VAL A 98 -10.54 0.64 3.43
C VAL A 98 -9.86 0.46 2.07
N THR A 99 -10.13 1.40 1.17
CA THR A 99 -9.41 1.54 -0.09
C THR A 99 -8.83 2.94 -0.14
N ALA A 100 -7.52 3.03 -0.32
CA ALA A 100 -6.79 4.28 -0.37
C ALA A 100 -6.02 4.38 -1.68
N VAL A 101 -5.94 5.58 -2.21
CA VAL A 101 -5.28 5.85 -3.50
C VAL A 101 -4.23 6.93 -3.31
N TRP A 102 -3.03 6.67 -3.80
CA TRP A 102 -1.96 7.65 -3.95
C TRP A 102 -1.63 7.77 -5.44
N LEU A 103 -1.16 8.94 -5.86
CA LEU A 103 -0.83 9.21 -7.26
C LEU A 103 0.67 9.42 -7.45
N ASN A 104 1.12 9.27 -8.71
CA ASN A 104 2.48 9.53 -9.19
C ASN A 104 3.55 8.57 -8.61
N PRO A 105 3.49 7.26 -8.90
CA PRO A 105 2.52 6.55 -9.73
C PRO A 105 1.24 6.24 -8.98
N LYS A 106 0.20 5.85 -9.70
CA LYS A 106 -1.07 5.47 -9.08
C LYS A 106 -0.90 4.19 -8.27
N ARG A 107 -1.21 4.27 -6.99
CA ARG A 107 -1.17 3.14 -6.06
C ARG A 107 -2.51 3.01 -5.40
N VAL A 108 -3.06 1.80 -5.42
CA VAL A 108 -4.35 1.49 -4.80
C VAL A 108 -4.10 0.42 -3.76
N TYR A 109 -4.31 0.75 -2.50
CA TYR A 109 -4.12 -0.17 -1.39
C TYR A 109 -5.46 -0.44 -0.74
N THR A 110 -5.76 -1.72 -0.55
CA THR A 110 -7.03 -2.15 0.03
C THR A 110 -6.75 -3.03 1.24
N LEU A 111 -7.45 -2.76 2.33
CA LEU A 111 -7.45 -3.59 3.52
C LEU A 111 -8.86 -4.06 3.78
N ALA A 112 -9.02 -5.36 4.01
CA ALA A 112 -10.28 -5.95 4.47
C ALA A 112 -9.97 -6.86 5.66
N THR A 113 -10.67 -6.66 6.75
CA THR A 113 -10.47 -7.49 7.95
C THR A 113 -11.76 -7.59 8.75
N ASN A 114 -11.94 -8.72 9.43
CA ASN A 114 -13.00 -8.91 10.42
C ASN A 114 -12.45 -8.89 11.85
N GLY A 115 -11.21 -8.45 12.02
CA GLY A 115 -10.52 -8.42 13.31
C GLY A 115 -9.55 -9.55 13.54
N SER A 116 -9.66 -10.66 12.83
CA SER A 116 -8.74 -11.79 12.90
C SER A 116 -8.26 -12.24 11.52
N MET A 117 -9.12 -12.26 10.53
CA MET A 117 -8.74 -12.49 9.13
C MET A 117 -8.38 -11.17 8.47
N ILE A 118 -7.35 -11.18 7.64
CA ILE A 118 -6.84 -9.99 6.98
C ILE A 118 -6.58 -10.29 5.52
N THR A 119 -6.97 -9.37 4.66
CA THR A 119 -6.55 -9.34 3.26
C THR A 119 -6.06 -7.94 2.95
N VAL A 120 -4.83 -7.82 2.49
CA VAL A 120 -4.24 -6.56 2.04
C VAL A 120 -3.83 -6.74 0.59
N ILE A 121 -4.27 -5.83 -0.27
CA ILE A 121 -3.88 -5.81 -1.68
C ILE A 121 -3.26 -4.47 -1.97
N ALA A 122 -2.00 -4.47 -2.39
CA ALA A 122 -1.27 -3.28 -2.78
C ALA A 122 -1.01 -3.33 -4.28
N GLN A 123 -1.57 -2.39 -5.01
CA GLN A 123 -1.41 -2.30 -6.45
C GLN A 123 -0.66 -1.03 -6.81
N THR A 124 0.36 -1.16 -7.65
CA THR A 124 1.04 -0.01 -8.26
C THR A 124 0.80 -0.09 -9.76
N ILE A 125 0.19 0.95 -10.30
CA ILE A 125 -0.18 1.03 -11.71
C ILE A 125 0.69 2.08 -12.36
N TYR A 126 1.63 1.63 -13.19
CA TYR A 126 2.56 2.52 -13.89
C TYR A 126 1.96 3.06 -15.18
N ARG A 127 1.03 2.29 -15.79
CA ARG A 127 0.33 2.67 -17.00
C ARG A 127 -1.06 2.05 -17.00
N GLU A 128 -2.07 2.86 -17.23
CA GLU A 128 -3.43 2.36 -17.37
C GLU A 128 -3.56 1.51 -18.62
N GLU A 129 -4.31 0.41 -18.51
CA GLU A 129 -4.62 -0.42 -19.67
C GLU A 129 -5.59 0.34 -20.57
N LYS A 130 -5.21 0.52 -21.84
CA LYS A 130 -6.14 1.05 -22.82
C LYS A 130 -7.18 -0.01 -23.14
N ASN A 131 -8.42 0.33 -22.90
CA ASN A 131 -9.53 -0.51 -23.30
C ASN A 131 -9.62 -0.46 -24.82
N ASN A 132 -9.19 -1.52 -25.49
CA ASN A 132 -9.21 -1.61 -26.95
C ASN A 132 -10.59 -2.02 -27.49
N ASN A 133 -11.64 -1.57 -26.88
CA ASN A 133 -13.02 -1.84 -27.29
C ASN A 133 -13.53 -0.79 -28.27
N ASN A 134 -12.74 -0.53 -29.28
CA ASN A 134 -13.18 0.34 -30.37
C ASN A 134 -13.36 -0.45 -31.64
#